data_8fdbcf8d73166f1ac7318f3557b215a9
#
_entry.id   8fdbcf8d73166f1ac7318f3557b215a9
#
_cell.length_a   1.000
_cell.length_b   1.000
_cell.length_c   1.000
_cell.angle_alpha   90.00
_cell.angle_beta   90.00
_cell.angle_gamma   90.00
#
_symmetry.space_group_name_H-M   'P 1'
#
loop_
_entity.id
_entity.type
_entity.pdbx_description
1 polymer ?
#
loop_
_entity_poly.entity_id
_entity_poly.type
_entity_poly.pdbx_seq_one_letter_code
_entity_poly.pdbx_strand_id
1 'polypeptide(L)'
;MKENQIEFVFIGVIIIVFAIWKISELIKTRCYQAKAIREGFEAAVRREKKAEEDAASAAKAKPELMTRLTELFQNSNTPVLSTENFTVDTSENDMTINQRKKAATMLDTMAVPTPPPTPTPTPTPTPTPTPAPTPVVAVGATNNAVKEGLENPDENTKEFIEKNITSINPDDSQSKFKLRDYYIKSAYNAFNPDKFKNSTVSMDALLYVIARGCRFIDFEVFSVENQPVIGSSSVNSFNYKETFNHIPVSDAFEVLGSYVFSGSKCPNPGDPFIIHMRMMSRNVTMYDNLAKIISQSKTVARNLLGPKYGREYQTKDLGNENLLDFKGKIILMVDGTNAIYRNTKLFELINMSSNSLFLSKYTYFGVKNIADPQTFKDSNKKNMCLVIPDKGGRPINDGHNGPYTWGCQIAAMCFQEEVRDEKLKAYEDKFASVGYAFVLKPEDLRYVPIMIAPPTPPDPKASMEARPAVAAGGVKITL
;
A
#
# COMPACT_ATOMS: atom_id res chain seq x y z
N MET A 1 -17.54 20.74 69.49
CA MET A 1 -16.88 19.55 68.94
C MET A 1 -17.84 18.47 68.40
N LYS A 2 -19.14 18.52 68.68
CA LYS A 2 -20.09 17.49 68.15
C LYS A 2 -20.67 17.82 66.76
N GLU A 3 -20.74 19.11 66.35
CA GLU A 3 -21.28 19.49 65.04
C GLU A 3 -20.37 19.09 63.89
N ASN A 4 -19.07 19.30 64.00
CA ASN A 4 -18.13 18.94 62.92
C ASN A 4 -18.06 17.42 62.65
N GLN A 5 -18.34 16.56 63.61
CA GLN A 5 -18.36 15.12 63.37
C GLN A 5 -19.56 14.65 62.51
N ILE A 6 -20.71 15.36 62.61
CA ILE A 6 -21.88 15.02 61.79
C ILE A 6 -21.66 15.40 60.36
N GLU A 7 -21.00 16.54 60.05
CA GLU A 7 -20.65 16.96 58.68
C GLU A 7 -19.67 15.97 58.00
N PHE A 8 -18.63 15.51 58.72
CA PHE A 8 -17.70 14.50 58.18
C PHE A 8 -18.36 13.16 57.87
N VAL A 9 -19.32 12.73 58.67
CA VAL A 9 -20.09 11.50 58.41
C VAL A 9 -20.98 11.69 57.20
N PHE A 10 -21.60 12.86 57.00
CA PHE A 10 -22.46 13.16 55.86
C PHE A 10 -21.65 13.18 54.54
N ILE A 11 -20.48 13.83 54.53
CA ILE A 11 -19.55 13.85 53.38
C ILE A 11 -19.07 12.43 53.06
N GLY A 12 -18.73 11.65 54.06
CA GLY A 12 -18.32 10.25 53.86
C GLY A 12 -19.42 9.40 53.22
N VAL A 13 -20.66 9.54 53.62
CA VAL A 13 -21.82 8.85 53.02
C VAL A 13 -22.02 9.26 51.56
N ILE A 14 -21.91 10.55 51.23
CA ILE A 14 -22.04 11.07 49.86
C ILE A 14 -20.95 10.48 48.96
N ILE A 15 -19.70 10.41 49.42
CA ILE A 15 -18.57 9.82 48.67
C ILE A 15 -18.83 8.35 48.41
N ILE A 16 -19.30 7.60 49.40
CA ILE A 16 -19.61 6.17 49.25
C ILE A 16 -20.73 5.95 48.25
N VAL A 17 -21.81 6.72 48.30
CA VAL A 17 -22.94 6.63 47.36
C VAL A 17 -22.48 6.96 45.94
N PHE A 18 -21.63 7.98 45.77
CA PHE A 18 -21.07 8.34 44.47
C PHE A 18 -20.13 7.24 43.92
N ALA A 19 -19.32 6.64 44.77
CA ALA A 19 -18.45 5.53 44.40
C ALA A 19 -19.26 4.30 43.94
N ILE A 20 -20.31 3.94 44.68
CA ILE A 20 -21.22 2.82 44.33
C ILE A 20 -21.91 3.11 42.98
N TRP A 21 -22.38 4.34 42.76
CA TRP A 21 -23.00 4.75 41.50
C TRP A 21 -22.02 4.64 40.33
N LYS A 22 -20.77 5.12 40.47
CA LYS A 22 -19.72 5.00 39.48
C LYS A 22 -19.36 3.57 39.16
N ILE A 23 -19.26 2.71 40.17
CA ILE A 23 -18.99 1.27 40.00
C ILE A 23 -20.13 0.60 39.23
N SER A 24 -21.39 0.93 39.58
CA SER A 24 -22.58 0.41 38.88
C SER A 24 -22.60 0.81 37.41
N GLU A 25 -22.22 2.05 37.09
CA GLU A 25 -22.15 2.55 35.71
C GLU A 25 -21.04 1.85 34.90
N LEU A 26 -19.89 1.62 35.53
CA LEU A 26 -18.78 0.87 34.95
C LEU A 26 -19.13 -0.60 34.64
N ILE A 27 -19.87 -1.26 35.56
CA ILE A 27 -20.36 -2.63 35.37
C ILE A 27 -21.36 -2.68 34.22
N LYS A 28 -22.32 -1.75 34.15
CA LYS A 28 -23.28 -1.66 33.04
C LYS A 28 -22.56 -1.48 31.70
N THR A 29 -21.60 -0.58 31.62
CA THR A 29 -20.84 -0.33 30.40
C THR A 29 -20.09 -1.59 29.95
N ARG A 30 -19.44 -2.30 30.86
CA ARG A 30 -18.76 -3.58 30.55
C ARG A 30 -19.73 -4.67 30.09
N CYS A 31 -20.92 -4.76 30.73
CA CYS A 31 -21.95 -5.72 30.29
C CYS A 31 -22.46 -5.40 28.87
N TYR A 32 -22.68 -4.12 28.53
CA TYR A 32 -23.07 -3.73 27.18
C TYR A 32 -21.98 -4.05 26.16
N GLN A 33 -20.72 -3.79 26.49
CA GLN A 33 -19.59 -4.14 25.62
C GLN A 33 -19.46 -5.65 25.41
N ALA A 34 -19.59 -6.45 26.47
CA ALA A 34 -19.55 -7.91 26.38
C ALA A 34 -20.70 -8.46 25.52
N LYS A 35 -21.90 -7.89 25.64
CA LYS A 35 -23.05 -8.26 24.80
C LYS A 35 -22.81 -7.92 23.32
N ALA A 36 -22.33 -6.72 23.03
CA ALA A 36 -22.01 -6.29 21.66
C ALA A 36 -20.92 -7.16 21.01
N ILE A 37 -19.88 -7.54 21.78
CA ILE A 37 -18.83 -8.46 21.34
C ILE A 37 -19.41 -9.82 21.00
N ARG A 38 -20.29 -10.36 21.85
CA ARG A 38 -20.93 -11.66 21.61
C ARG A 38 -21.81 -11.64 20.37
N GLU A 39 -22.65 -10.62 20.21
CA GLU A 39 -23.51 -10.48 19.04
C GLU A 39 -22.68 -10.30 17.74
N GLY A 40 -21.58 -9.55 17.82
CA GLY A 40 -20.61 -9.41 16.71
C GLY A 40 -19.96 -10.73 16.33
N PHE A 41 -19.56 -11.53 17.32
CA PHE A 41 -18.98 -12.86 17.10
C PHE A 41 -19.98 -13.83 16.45
N GLU A 42 -21.21 -13.91 16.96
CA GLU A 42 -22.27 -14.75 16.38
C GLU A 42 -22.60 -14.34 14.94
N ALA A 43 -22.59 -13.04 14.64
CA ALA A 43 -22.80 -12.55 13.28
C ALA A 43 -21.62 -12.90 12.36
N ALA A 44 -20.38 -12.88 12.85
CA ALA A 44 -19.19 -13.27 12.10
C ALA A 44 -19.23 -14.78 11.76
N VAL A 45 -19.54 -15.65 12.73
CA VAL A 45 -19.67 -17.09 12.51
C VAL A 45 -20.75 -17.43 11.49
N ARG A 46 -21.90 -16.73 11.55
CA ARG A 46 -22.97 -16.92 10.52
C ARG A 46 -22.53 -16.52 9.11
N ARG A 47 -21.71 -15.45 8.99
CA ARG A 47 -21.17 -15.01 7.70
C ARG A 47 -20.14 -15.98 7.13
N GLU A 48 -19.28 -16.50 7.99
CA GLU A 48 -18.27 -17.50 7.60
C GLU A 48 -18.93 -18.79 7.10
N LYS A 49 -19.93 -19.29 7.82
CA LYS A 49 -20.73 -20.46 7.41
C LYS A 49 -21.44 -20.21 6.07
N LYS A 50 -22.01 -19.03 5.87
CA LYS A 50 -22.65 -18.68 4.60
C LYS A 50 -21.64 -18.60 3.46
N ALA A 51 -20.45 -18.04 3.69
CA ALA A 51 -19.38 -17.98 2.69
C ALA A 51 -18.88 -19.38 2.30
N GLU A 52 -18.80 -20.32 3.25
CA GLU A 52 -18.48 -21.73 2.97
C GLU A 52 -19.59 -22.42 2.15
N GLU A 53 -20.86 -22.17 2.46
CA GLU A 53 -22.00 -22.68 1.71
C GLU A 53 -22.04 -22.12 0.28
N ASP A 54 -21.77 -20.81 0.11
CA ASP A 54 -21.69 -20.15 -1.21
C ASP A 54 -20.50 -20.69 -2.02
N ALA A 55 -19.34 -20.90 -1.39
CA ALA A 55 -18.17 -21.50 -2.03
C ALA A 55 -18.39 -22.97 -2.42
N ALA A 56 -19.06 -23.75 -1.59
CA ALA A 56 -19.43 -25.12 -1.90
C ALA A 56 -20.43 -25.21 -3.05
N SER A 57 -21.38 -24.27 -3.12
CA SER A 57 -22.33 -24.14 -4.22
C SER A 57 -21.65 -23.77 -5.54
N ALA A 58 -20.69 -22.83 -5.50
CA ALA A 58 -19.89 -22.44 -6.65
C ALA A 58 -19.01 -23.59 -7.15
N ALA A 59 -18.43 -24.36 -6.24
CA ALA A 59 -17.63 -25.54 -6.58
C ALA A 59 -18.45 -26.66 -7.26
N LYS A 60 -19.71 -26.83 -6.89
CA LYS A 60 -20.63 -27.76 -7.55
C LYS A 60 -21.09 -27.29 -8.93
N ALA A 61 -21.24 -25.98 -9.12
CA ALA A 61 -21.65 -25.40 -10.41
C ALA A 61 -20.54 -25.39 -11.47
N LYS A 62 -19.27 -25.42 -11.05
CA LYS A 62 -18.12 -25.36 -11.96
C LYS A 62 -18.04 -26.50 -12.98
N PRO A 63 -18.28 -27.79 -12.65
CA PRO A 63 -18.28 -28.87 -13.62
C PRO A 63 -19.40 -28.75 -14.64
N GLU A 64 -20.60 -28.35 -14.22
CA GLU A 64 -21.76 -28.19 -15.08
C GLU A 64 -21.59 -27.04 -16.09
N LEU A 65 -20.99 -25.95 -15.66
CA LEU A 65 -20.61 -24.83 -16.54
C LEU A 65 -19.55 -25.23 -17.57
N MET A 66 -18.56 -26.02 -17.19
CA MET A 66 -17.54 -26.55 -18.10
C MET A 66 -18.12 -27.51 -19.14
N THR A 67 -19.07 -28.36 -18.75
CA THR A 67 -19.76 -29.27 -19.67
C THR A 67 -20.58 -28.47 -20.69
N ARG A 68 -21.35 -27.47 -20.26
CA ARG A 68 -22.11 -26.58 -21.16
C ARG A 68 -21.23 -25.78 -22.11
N LEU A 69 -20.09 -25.31 -21.66
CA LEU A 69 -19.11 -24.64 -22.52
C LEU A 69 -18.56 -25.59 -23.58
N THR A 70 -18.22 -26.83 -23.20
CA THR A 70 -17.75 -27.86 -24.14
C THR A 70 -18.79 -28.20 -25.20
N GLU A 71 -20.07 -28.34 -24.83
CA GLU A 71 -21.19 -28.56 -25.74
C GLU A 71 -21.41 -27.37 -26.69
N LEU A 72 -21.27 -26.14 -26.23
CA LEU A 72 -21.36 -24.93 -27.06
C LEU A 72 -20.22 -24.85 -28.10
N PHE A 73 -19.00 -25.26 -27.74
CA PHE A 73 -17.88 -25.30 -28.67
C PHE A 73 -17.97 -26.45 -29.68
N GLN A 74 -18.61 -27.57 -29.35
CA GLN A 74 -18.82 -28.68 -30.26
C GLN A 74 -19.95 -28.42 -31.29
N ASN A 75 -20.90 -27.55 -30.98
CA ASN A 75 -22.05 -27.24 -31.88
C ASN A 75 -21.81 -26.02 -32.80
N SER A 76 -20.66 -25.33 -32.72
CA SER A 76 -20.32 -24.26 -33.63
C SER A 76 -19.59 -24.84 -34.86
N ASN A 77 -20.33 -25.00 -35.96
CA ASN A 77 -19.79 -25.36 -37.27
C ASN A 77 -18.93 -24.18 -37.84
N THR A 78 -17.73 -24.00 -37.33
CA THR A 78 -16.68 -23.20 -37.98
C THR A 78 -15.58 -24.13 -38.49
N PRO A 79 -15.06 -23.95 -39.71
CA PRO A 79 -14.07 -24.85 -40.28
C PRO A 79 -12.77 -24.82 -39.46
N VAL A 80 -12.35 -26.01 -39.05
CA VAL A 80 -11.10 -26.26 -38.31
C VAL A 80 -9.94 -25.92 -39.22
N LEU A 81 -9.19 -24.87 -38.87
CA LEU A 81 -7.83 -24.69 -39.37
C LEU A 81 -6.95 -25.79 -38.76
N SER A 82 -6.25 -26.50 -39.61
CA SER A 82 -5.40 -27.66 -39.31
C SER A 82 -4.47 -27.43 -38.13
N THR A 83 -4.57 -28.36 -37.18
CA THR A 83 -3.68 -28.46 -36.01
C THR A 83 -2.32 -28.98 -36.44
N GLU A 84 -1.34 -28.09 -36.55
CA GLU A 84 0.07 -28.49 -36.41
C GLU A 84 0.60 -27.80 -35.15
N ASN A 85 0.89 -28.64 -34.16
CA ASN A 85 1.76 -28.42 -33.00
C ASN A 85 1.52 -27.19 -32.14
N PHE A 86 0.52 -27.26 -31.28
CA PHE A 86 0.43 -26.42 -30.08
C PHE A 86 0.45 -27.31 -28.83
N THR A 87 1.63 -27.44 -28.22
CA THR A 87 1.74 -27.86 -26.82
C THR A 87 1.35 -26.69 -25.96
N VAL A 88 0.18 -26.79 -25.31
CA VAL A 88 -0.29 -25.81 -24.32
C VAL A 88 0.48 -26.07 -23.03
N ASP A 89 1.47 -25.23 -22.77
CA ASP A 89 2.11 -25.14 -21.45
C ASP A 89 1.16 -24.38 -20.52
N THR A 90 0.60 -25.07 -19.53
CA THR A 90 -0.37 -24.56 -18.56
C THR A 90 0.32 -23.85 -17.39
N SER A 91 1.33 -23.03 -17.63
CA SER A 91 1.82 -22.10 -16.60
C SER A 91 0.97 -20.84 -16.61
N GLU A 92 0.29 -20.55 -15.49
CA GLU A 92 -0.61 -19.40 -15.31
C GLU A 92 0.03 -18.01 -15.49
N ASN A 93 1.30 -17.94 -15.89
CA ASN A 93 2.08 -16.71 -15.91
C ASN A 93 2.28 -16.04 -17.29
N ASP A 94 1.80 -16.63 -18.39
CA ASP A 94 2.13 -16.15 -19.74
C ASP A 94 0.92 -15.69 -20.58
N MET A 95 -0.14 -15.22 -19.95
CA MET A 95 -1.19 -14.49 -20.69
C MET A 95 -0.72 -13.09 -21.04
N THR A 96 -0.41 -12.87 -22.32
CA THR A 96 -0.09 -11.54 -22.85
C THR A 96 -1.24 -10.56 -22.60
N ILE A 97 -0.94 -9.27 -22.47
CA ILE A 97 -1.93 -8.18 -22.24
C ILE A 97 -3.08 -8.23 -23.27
N ASN A 98 -2.81 -8.69 -24.50
CA ASN A 98 -3.83 -8.86 -25.54
C ASN A 98 -4.79 -10.02 -25.29
N GLN A 99 -4.33 -11.11 -24.70
CA GLN A 99 -5.18 -12.24 -24.32
C GLN A 99 -6.06 -11.89 -23.11
N ARG A 100 -5.55 -11.13 -22.15
CA ARG A 100 -6.33 -10.59 -21.03
C ARG A 100 -7.39 -9.58 -21.49
N LYS A 101 -7.06 -8.70 -22.43
CA LYS A 101 -8.05 -7.78 -23.05
C LYS A 101 -9.15 -8.55 -23.79
N LYS A 102 -8.80 -9.59 -24.54
CA LYS A 102 -9.78 -10.41 -25.28
C LYS A 102 -10.69 -11.20 -24.34
N ALA A 103 -10.18 -11.73 -23.25
CA ALA A 103 -10.99 -12.40 -22.22
C ALA A 103 -11.91 -11.41 -21.47
N ALA A 104 -11.45 -10.21 -21.15
CA ALA A 104 -12.27 -9.16 -20.52
C ALA A 104 -13.40 -8.69 -21.46
N THR A 105 -13.13 -8.51 -22.75
CA THR A 105 -14.15 -8.11 -23.75
C THR A 105 -15.19 -9.21 -23.97
N MET A 106 -14.82 -10.48 -23.85
CA MET A 106 -15.79 -11.59 -23.94
C MET A 106 -16.67 -11.70 -22.69
N LEU A 107 -16.17 -11.34 -21.50
CA LEU A 107 -17.02 -11.28 -20.30
C LEU A 107 -18.03 -10.12 -20.34
N ASP A 108 -17.68 -8.99 -20.92
CA ASP A 108 -18.56 -7.81 -21.04
C ASP A 108 -19.69 -8.00 -22.08
N THR A 109 -19.52 -8.92 -23.04
CA THR A 109 -20.54 -9.22 -24.06
C THR A 109 -21.56 -10.28 -23.62
N MET A 110 -21.40 -10.90 -22.46
CA MET A 110 -22.42 -11.77 -21.89
C MET A 110 -23.45 -10.93 -21.12
N ALA A 111 -24.41 -10.37 -21.85
CA ALA A 111 -25.52 -9.61 -21.29
C ALA A 111 -26.32 -10.45 -20.29
N VAL A 112 -26.30 -10.00 -19.04
CA VAL A 112 -27.22 -10.46 -18.01
C VAL A 112 -28.62 -10.04 -18.43
N PRO A 113 -29.64 -10.94 -18.46
CA PRO A 113 -30.98 -10.54 -18.78
C PRO A 113 -31.51 -9.54 -17.77
N THR A 114 -31.97 -8.39 -18.27
CA THR A 114 -32.58 -7.32 -17.49
C THR A 114 -33.82 -7.85 -16.73
N PRO A 115 -33.92 -7.62 -15.41
CA PRO A 115 -35.14 -7.93 -14.69
C PRO A 115 -36.29 -7.01 -15.15
N PRO A 116 -37.53 -7.48 -15.08
CA PRO A 116 -38.71 -6.70 -15.50
C PRO A 116 -38.85 -5.42 -14.67
N PRO A 117 -39.43 -4.35 -15.24
CA PRO A 117 -39.52 -3.05 -14.56
C PRO A 117 -40.37 -3.13 -13.30
N THR A 118 -39.80 -2.64 -12.20
CA THR A 118 -40.49 -2.48 -10.92
C THR A 118 -41.58 -1.41 -11.06
N PRO A 119 -42.79 -1.59 -10.53
CA PRO A 119 -43.82 -0.56 -10.59
C PRO A 119 -43.44 0.70 -9.84
N THR A 120 -43.70 1.85 -10.44
CA THR A 120 -43.45 3.18 -9.93
C THR A 120 -44.15 3.39 -8.58
N PRO A 121 -43.46 3.81 -7.51
CA PRO A 121 -44.10 4.11 -6.24
C PRO A 121 -44.95 5.39 -6.34
N THR A 122 -46.15 5.32 -5.77
CA THR A 122 -47.07 6.44 -5.59
C THR A 122 -46.42 7.50 -4.67
N PRO A 123 -46.58 8.81 -4.93
CA PRO A 123 -45.96 9.84 -4.12
C PRO A 123 -46.51 9.88 -2.70
N THR A 124 -45.61 9.76 -1.73
CA THR A 124 -45.88 9.93 -0.30
C THR A 124 -46.02 11.41 0.02
N PRO A 125 -46.98 11.84 0.87
CA PRO A 125 -47.17 13.26 1.21
C PRO A 125 -45.97 13.83 1.97
N THR A 126 -45.62 15.05 1.62
CA THR A 126 -44.54 15.85 2.19
C THR A 126 -44.74 16.05 3.69
N PRO A 127 -43.76 15.76 4.56
CA PRO A 127 -43.85 16.08 5.98
C PRO A 127 -43.66 17.58 6.21
N THR A 128 -44.45 18.12 7.11
CA THR A 128 -44.44 19.49 7.65
C THR A 128 -43.06 19.76 8.30
N PRO A 129 -42.49 20.97 8.16
CA PRO A 129 -41.17 21.28 8.71
C PRO A 129 -41.20 21.31 10.24
N THR A 130 -40.36 20.52 10.86
CA THR A 130 -40.04 20.53 12.29
C THR A 130 -39.17 21.74 12.61
N PRO A 131 -39.36 22.47 13.72
CA PRO A 131 -38.54 23.61 14.05
C PRO A 131 -37.09 23.23 14.33
N ALA A 132 -36.18 24.13 13.92
CA ALA A 132 -34.75 23.97 14.05
C ALA A 132 -34.30 23.73 15.50
N PRO A 133 -33.37 22.80 15.74
CA PRO A 133 -32.77 22.62 17.05
C PRO A 133 -31.83 23.79 17.37
N THR A 134 -31.90 24.27 18.59
CA THR A 134 -31.02 25.25 19.22
C THR A 134 -29.54 24.79 19.10
N PRO A 135 -28.58 25.68 18.88
CA PRO A 135 -27.17 25.28 18.73
C PRO A 135 -26.67 24.71 20.05
N VAL A 136 -26.30 23.43 20.01
CA VAL A 136 -25.52 22.78 21.07
C VAL A 136 -24.11 23.32 20.97
N VAL A 137 -23.64 23.93 22.04
CA VAL A 137 -22.26 24.39 22.21
C VAL A 137 -21.31 23.24 21.94
N ALA A 138 -20.47 23.39 20.90
CA ALA A 138 -19.42 22.44 20.56
C ALA A 138 -18.44 22.38 21.74
N VAL A 139 -18.31 21.18 22.31
CA VAL A 139 -17.24 20.88 23.28
C VAL A 139 -15.95 20.76 22.47
N GLY A 140 -15.23 21.87 22.35
CA GLY A 140 -13.89 21.93 21.78
C GLY A 140 -12.84 21.42 22.79
N ALA A 141 -12.77 20.12 22.99
CA ALA A 141 -11.79 19.53 23.93
C ALA A 141 -10.82 18.52 23.32
N THR A 142 -10.87 18.29 22.00
CA THR A 142 -9.98 17.29 21.38
C THR A 142 -8.87 17.89 20.51
N ASN A 143 -8.94 19.16 20.12
CA ASN A 143 -7.90 19.76 19.26
C ASN A 143 -6.70 20.32 20.03
N ASN A 144 -6.83 20.60 21.33
CA ASN A 144 -5.70 21.15 22.10
C ASN A 144 -4.71 20.07 22.56
N ALA A 145 -5.19 18.87 22.93
CA ALA A 145 -4.29 17.78 23.33
C ALA A 145 -3.39 17.29 22.16
N VAL A 146 -3.92 17.28 20.93
CA VAL A 146 -3.12 16.93 19.73
C VAL A 146 -2.12 18.03 19.38
N LYS A 147 -2.47 19.30 19.61
CA LYS A 147 -1.55 20.43 19.37
C LYS A 147 -0.44 20.51 20.41
N GLU A 148 -0.73 20.28 21.68
CA GLU A 148 0.30 20.27 22.73
C GLU A 148 1.30 19.12 22.55
N GLY A 149 0.86 17.94 22.10
CA GLY A 149 1.76 16.84 21.72
C GLY A 149 2.59 17.11 20.47
N LEU A 150 2.17 18.06 19.60
CA LEU A 150 2.90 18.45 18.38
C LEU A 150 3.98 19.52 18.62
N GLU A 151 3.85 20.36 19.65
CA GLU A 151 4.78 21.46 19.92
C GLU A 151 6.00 21.04 20.77
N ASN A 152 5.85 20.01 21.60
CA ASN A 152 6.98 19.42 22.34
C ASN A 152 6.93 17.89 22.16
N PRO A 153 7.78 17.31 21.31
CA PRO A 153 7.95 15.86 21.35
C PRO A 153 8.42 15.51 22.77
N ASP A 154 7.61 14.65 23.44
CA ASP A 154 7.94 14.10 24.73
C ASP A 154 9.41 13.67 24.76
N GLU A 155 10.11 13.87 25.88
CA GLU A 155 11.52 13.47 26.02
C GLU A 155 11.75 12.00 25.62
N ASN A 156 10.74 11.14 25.80
CA ASN A 156 10.72 9.78 25.33
C ASN A 156 10.88 9.65 23.81
N THR A 157 10.35 10.56 23.01
CA THR A 157 10.53 10.53 21.54
C THR A 157 11.98 10.81 21.13
N LYS A 158 12.69 11.63 21.89
CA LYS A 158 14.12 11.92 21.65
C LYS A 158 15.02 10.72 21.95
N GLU A 159 14.64 9.87 22.89
CA GLU A 159 15.38 8.66 23.25
C GLU A 159 15.35 7.59 22.18
N PHE A 160 14.31 7.60 21.31
CA PHE A 160 14.11 6.62 20.24
C PHE A 160 14.72 6.99 18.89
N ILE A 161 15.28 8.21 18.73
CA ILE A 161 15.92 8.58 17.46
C ILE A 161 17.13 7.66 17.20
N GLU A 162 17.12 6.97 16.07
CA GLU A 162 18.20 6.08 15.66
C GLU A 162 19.47 6.89 15.34
N LYS A 163 20.43 6.91 16.27
CA LYS A 163 21.64 7.73 16.17
C LYS A 163 22.63 7.23 15.12
N ASN A 164 22.50 5.97 14.69
CA ASN A 164 23.37 5.35 13.71
C ASN A 164 22.90 5.52 12.27
N ILE A 165 21.73 6.15 12.05
CA ILE A 165 21.17 6.43 10.73
C ILE A 165 21.29 7.93 10.45
N THR A 166 21.82 8.30 9.29
CA THR A 166 21.92 9.69 8.83
C THR A 166 21.38 9.82 7.39
N SER A 167 21.19 11.06 6.93
CA SER A 167 20.87 11.30 5.52
C SER A 167 22.01 10.86 4.62
N ILE A 168 21.67 10.29 3.47
CA ILE A 168 22.65 9.87 2.47
C ILE A 168 23.55 11.03 2.05
N ASN A 169 24.87 10.82 2.07
CA ASN A 169 25.83 11.82 1.66
C ASN A 169 25.93 11.87 0.12
N PRO A 170 25.65 13.01 -0.54
CA PRO A 170 25.75 13.13 -1.98
C PRO A 170 27.16 12.91 -2.56
N ASP A 171 28.18 13.14 -1.75
CA ASP A 171 29.58 12.99 -2.15
C ASP A 171 30.07 11.53 -2.07
N ASP A 172 29.32 10.68 -1.38
CA ASP A 172 29.60 9.24 -1.34
C ASP A 172 29.38 8.62 -2.72
N SER A 173 30.35 7.84 -3.18
CA SER A 173 30.25 7.09 -4.44
C SER A 173 29.04 6.15 -4.47
N GLN A 174 28.65 5.62 -3.30
CA GLN A 174 27.50 4.73 -3.15
C GLN A 174 26.14 5.44 -3.25
N SER A 175 26.10 6.77 -3.26
CA SER A 175 24.86 7.55 -3.36
C SER A 175 24.41 7.84 -4.80
N LYS A 176 25.26 7.57 -5.78
CA LYS A 176 25.11 8.01 -7.20
C LYS A 176 24.39 6.98 -8.09
N PHE A 177 23.64 6.06 -7.49
CA PHE A 177 22.91 5.03 -8.21
C PHE A 177 21.41 5.34 -8.30
N LYS A 178 20.69 4.51 -9.05
CA LYS A 178 19.25 4.64 -9.29
C LYS A 178 18.45 4.20 -8.07
N LEU A 179 17.24 4.71 -7.89
CA LEU A 179 16.37 4.34 -6.77
C LEU A 179 16.20 2.83 -6.63
N ARG A 180 16.09 2.10 -7.74
CA ARG A 180 15.96 0.63 -7.76
C ARG A 180 17.21 -0.14 -7.30
N ASP A 181 18.36 0.53 -7.20
CA ASP A 181 19.61 -0.11 -6.83
C ASP A 181 19.84 -0.15 -5.31
N TYR A 182 18.85 0.30 -4.51
CA TYR A 182 18.96 0.34 -3.06
C TYR A 182 17.95 -0.57 -2.37
N TYR A 183 18.35 -1.14 -1.23
CA TYR A 183 17.45 -1.60 -0.20
C TYR A 183 16.97 -0.38 0.60
N ILE A 184 15.67 -0.32 0.90
CA ILE A 184 15.04 0.84 1.53
C ILE A 184 14.48 0.44 2.89
N LYS A 185 14.86 1.15 3.97
CA LYS A 185 14.32 0.90 5.32
C LYS A 185 12.83 1.22 5.36
N SER A 186 11.99 0.21 5.64
CA SER A 186 10.56 0.21 5.32
C SER A 186 9.72 -0.34 6.46
N ALA A 187 8.61 0.35 6.79
CA ALA A 187 7.64 -0.06 7.79
C ALA A 187 6.29 -0.43 7.17
N TYR A 188 5.72 -1.56 7.60
CA TYR A 188 4.39 -2.04 7.23
C TYR A 188 3.36 -1.62 8.26
N ASN A 189 2.18 -1.14 7.81
CA ASN A 189 1.10 -0.66 8.68
C ASN A 189 1.64 0.29 9.78
N ALA A 190 2.34 1.34 9.36
CA ALA A 190 3.14 2.23 10.22
C ALA A 190 2.34 2.95 11.33
N PHE A 191 1.02 2.96 11.27
CA PHE A 191 0.14 3.56 12.28
C PHE A 191 -0.38 2.57 13.33
N ASN A 192 -0.02 1.29 13.23
CA ASN A 192 -0.46 0.30 14.20
C ASN A 192 0.57 0.11 15.31
N PRO A 193 0.22 0.36 16.58
CA PRO A 193 1.12 0.09 17.70
C PRO A 193 1.19 -1.38 18.07
N ASP A 194 0.16 -2.16 17.76
CA ASP A 194 -0.06 -3.55 18.19
C ASP A 194 -0.62 -4.38 17.03
N LYS A 195 -1.81 -4.96 17.16
CA LYS A 195 -2.48 -5.84 16.20
C LYS A 195 -3.16 -5.09 15.06
N PHE A 196 -3.46 -5.81 13.98
CA PHE A 196 -4.22 -5.25 12.84
C PHE A 196 -5.73 -5.40 13.00
N LYS A 197 -6.18 -6.24 13.95
CA LYS A 197 -7.57 -6.55 14.24
C LYS A 197 -7.85 -6.35 15.72
N ASN A 198 -9.03 -5.77 16.03
CA ASN A 198 -9.47 -5.50 17.39
C ASN A 198 -8.42 -4.71 18.21
N SER A 199 -7.80 -3.73 17.57
CA SER A 199 -6.79 -2.85 18.14
C SER A 199 -7.06 -1.41 17.70
N THR A 200 -6.09 -0.53 17.87
CA THR A 200 -6.18 0.88 17.50
C THR A 200 -5.09 1.26 16.51
N VAL A 201 -5.26 2.39 15.84
CA VAL A 201 -4.20 3.10 15.13
C VAL A 201 -3.76 4.30 15.94
N SER A 202 -2.47 4.63 15.91
CA SER A 202 -1.86 5.69 16.71
C SER A 202 -0.90 6.52 15.85
N MET A 203 -0.87 7.82 16.12
CA MET A 203 0.13 8.71 15.56
C MET A 203 1.51 8.44 16.15
N ASP A 204 1.59 8.00 17.41
CA ASP A 204 2.84 7.67 18.08
C ASP A 204 3.55 6.49 17.39
N ALA A 205 2.79 5.51 16.89
CA ALA A 205 3.36 4.41 16.09
C ALA A 205 4.03 4.94 14.81
N LEU A 206 3.42 5.91 14.13
CA LEU A 206 4.04 6.57 12.98
C LEU A 206 5.32 7.32 13.40
N LEU A 207 5.27 8.11 14.48
CA LEU A 207 6.43 8.86 14.97
C LEU A 207 7.57 7.93 15.36
N TYR A 208 7.27 6.79 15.95
CA TYR A 208 8.26 5.77 16.29
C TYR A 208 9.00 5.26 15.05
N VAL A 209 8.31 4.90 13.97
CA VAL A 209 9.00 4.39 12.75
C VAL A 209 9.79 5.48 12.03
N ILE A 210 9.35 6.76 12.09
CA ILE A 210 10.10 7.90 11.56
C ILE A 210 11.40 8.12 12.39
N ALA A 211 11.30 8.07 13.71
CA ALA A 211 12.45 8.21 14.62
C ALA A 211 13.47 7.07 14.44
N ARG A 212 13.04 5.88 14.03
CA ARG A 212 13.90 4.74 13.65
C ARG A 212 14.50 4.88 12.25
N GLY A 213 14.28 5.99 11.56
CA GLY A 213 14.88 6.30 10.26
C GLY A 213 14.24 5.60 9.06
N CYS A 214 13.02 5.06 9.19
CA CYS A 214 12.28 4.49 8.04
C CYS A 214 12.03 5.55 6.98
N ARG A 215 12.22 5.19 5.71
CA ARG A 215 12.00 6.06 4.54
C ARG A 215 10.93 5.55 3.57
N PHE A 216 10.36 4.44 3.89
CA PHE A 216 9.14 3.91 3.28
C PHE A 216 8.16 3.57 4.39
N ILE A 217 6.93 4.06 4.28
CA ILE A 217 5.83 3.68 5.15
C ILE A 217 4.66 3.14 4.32
N ASP A 218 4.01 2.12 4.86
CA ASP A 218 2.81 1.52 4.30
C ASP A 218 1.64 1.63 5.27
N PHE A 219 0.44 1.89 4.76
CA PHE A 219 -0.79 1.89 5.55
C PHE A 219 -2.04 1.73 4.70
N GLU A 220 -3.16 1.40 5.36
CA GLU A 220 -4.46 1.21 4.72
C GLU A 220 -5.32 2.47 4.86
N VAL A 221 -5.96 2.88 3.74
CA VAL A 221 -6.87 4.02 3.67
C VAL A 221 -8.30 3.54 3.42
N PHE A 222 -9.18 3.85 4.35
CA PHE A 222 -10.61 3.55 4.30
C PHE A 222 -11.42 4.82 4.05
N SER A 223 -12.71 4.66 3.73
CA SER A 223 -13.65 5.77 3.59
C SER A 223 -14.63 5.78 4.76
N VAL A 224 -14.67 6.88 5.50
CA VAL A 224 -15.70 7.16 6.50
C VAL A 224 -16.36 8.50 6.12
N GLU A 225 -17.64 8.49 5.84
CA GLU A 225 -18.40 9.70 5.42
C GLU A 225 -17.74 10.45 4.25
N ASN A 226 -17.25 9.72 3.26
CA ASN A 226 -16.49 10.20 2.11
C ASN A 226 -15.11 10.81 2.44
N GLN A 227 -14.67 10.77 3.70
CA GLN A 227 -13.34 11.23 4.09
C GLN A 227 -12.35 10.06 4.10
N PRO A 228 -11.11 10.28 3.64
CA PRO A 228 -10.05 9.28 3.75
C PRO A 228 -9.57 9.20 5.20
N VAL A 229 -9.58 8.00 5.74
CA VAL A 229 -9.11 7.71 7.10
C VAL A 229 -8.16 6.51 7.12
N ILE A 230 -7.21 6.53 8.03
CA ILE A 230 -6.26 5.45 8.28
C ILE A 230 -6.85 4.50 9.29
N GLY A 231 -6.78 3.23 9.00
CA GLY A 231 -7.14 2.11 9.87
C GLY A 231 -6.36 0.88 9.47
N SER A 232 -6.74 -0.29 9.96
CA SER A 232 -6.20 -1.56 9.47
C SER A 232 -7.22 -2.68 9.49
N SER A 233 -6.91 -3.73 8.71
CA SER A 233 -7.69 -4.95 8.60
C SER A 233 -6.78 -6.17 8.51
N SER A 234 -7.24 -7.29 9.06
CA SER A 234 -6.58 -8.59 8.93
C SER A 234 -6.87 -9.30 7.61
N VAL A 235 -7.78 -8.75 6.81
CA VAL A 235 -8.24 -9.34 5.53
C VAL A 235 -8.11 -8.34 4.38
N ASN A 236 -7.98 -8.86 3.15
CA ASN A 236 -7.96 -8.05 1.93
C ASN A 236 -9.40 -7.77 1.43
N SER A 237 -10.24 -7.19 2.27
CA SER A 237 -11.62 -6.85 1.92
C SER A 237 -11.83 -5.35 1.92
N PHE A 238 -12.35 -4.80 0.82
CA PHE A 238 -12.69 -3.39 0.74
C PHE A 238 -13.79 -3.03 1.75
N ASN A 239 -13.67 -1.82 2.31
CA ASN A 239 -14.61 -1.24 3.27
C ASN A 239 -14.71 -2.00 4.61
N TYR A 240 -13.78 -2.92 4.90
CA TYR A 240 -13.77 -3.68 6.14
C TYR A 240 -12.61 -3.28 7.02
N LYS A 241 -12.82 -2.24 7.83
CA LYS A 241 -11.87 -1.75 8.84
C LYS A 241 -12.10 -2.49 10.16
N GLU A 242 -11.05 -3.04 10.76
CA GLU A 242 -11.13 -3.82 12.01
C GLU A 242 -10.52 -3.12 13.22
N THR A 243 -9.95 -1.94 13.06
CA THR A 243 -9.50 -1.10 14.19
C THR A 243 -10.67 -0.34 14.81
N PHE A 244 -10.63 -0.17 16.14
CA PHE A 244 -11.69 0.51 16.90
C PHE A 244 -11.79 2.01 16.57
N ASN A 245 -10.63 2.65 16.37
CA ASN A 245 -10.53 4.04 15.96
C ASN A 245 -10.07 4.16 14.49
N HIS A 246 -9.91 5.39 14.05
CA HIS A 246 -9.25 5.74 12.81
C HIS A 246 -8.56 7.10 12.98
N ILE A 247 -7.61 7.40 12.10
CA ILE A 247 -6.93 8.68 12.02
C ILE A 247 -7.31 9.35 10.71
N PRO A 248 -7.80 10.60 10.70
CA PRO A 248 -7.97 11.36 9.46
C PRO A 248 -6.65 11.46 8.69
N VAL A 249 -6.69 11.23 7.38
CA VAL A 249 -5.47 11.35 6.55
C VAL A 249 -4.92 12.77 6.59
N SER A 250 -5.77 13.80 6.73
CA SER A 250 -5.35 15.20 6.91
C SER A 250 -4.35 15.36 8.05
N ASP A 251 -4.67 14.79 9.22
CA ASP A 251 -3.87 14.92 10.43
C ASP A 251 -2.55 14.15 10.28
N ALA A 252 -2.61 12.96 9.69
CA ALA A 252 -1.41 12.16 9.39
C ALA A 252 -0.47 12.88 8.43
N PHE A 253 -0.98 13.52 7.38
CA PHE A 253 -0.15 14.24 6.41
C PHE A 253 0.44 15.54 6.99
N GLU A 254 -0.26 16.22 7.88
CA GLU A 254 0.28 17.37 8.58
C GLU A 254 1.48 16.98 9.47
N VAL A 255 1.34 15.89 10.22
CA VAL A 255 2.44 15.32 11.04
C VAL A 255 3.59 14.87 10.14
N LEU A 256 3.33 14.08 9.09
CA LEU A 256 4.35 13.63 8.16
C LEU A 256 5.17 14.79 7.60
N GLY A 257 4.51 15.82 7.06
CA GLY A 257 5.20 16.98 6.50
C GLY A 257 6.02 17.78 7.50
N SER A 258 5.68 17.72 8.79
CA SER A 258 6.37 18.42 9.87
C SER A 258 7.55 17.63 10.45
N TYR A 259 7.52 16.28 10.34
CA TYR A 259 8.48 15.40 11.01
C TYR A 259 9.55 14.83 10.07
N VAL A 260 9.14 14.34 8.88
CA VAL A 260 10.03 13.54 8.03
C VAL A 260 11.24 14.29 7.47
N PHE A 261 11.18 15.65 7.43
CA PHE A 261 12.27 16.51 6.98
C PHE A 261 12.82 17.42 8.09
N SER A 262 12.49 17.13 9.34
CA SER A 262 12.98 17.88 10.51
C SER A 262 14.15 17.18 11.16
N GLY A 263 15.33 17.83 11.18
CA GLY A 263 16.54 17.26 11.79
C GLY A 263 16.46 17.05 13.31
N SER A 264 15.47 17.67 13.98
CA SER A 264 15.25 17.45 15.42
C SER A 264 14.29 16.26 15.71
N LYS A 265 13.59 15.76 14.70
CA LYS A 265 12.52 14.75 14.84
C LYS A 265 12.78 13.48 14.05
N CYS A 266 13.73 13.51 13.15
CA CYS A 266 14.07 12.42 12.25
C CYS A 266 15.60 12.38 12.05
N PRO A 267 16.23 11.18 12.06
CA PRO A 267 17.70 11.08 11.97
C PRO A 267 18.23 11.38 10.56
N ASN A 268 17.44 11.20 9.52
CA ASN A 268 17.83 11.31 8.12
C ASN A 268 16.92 12.25 7.30
N PRO A 269 16.77 13.53 7.67
CA PRO A 269 15.79 14.46 7.11
C PRO A 269 16.04 14.84 5.64
N GLY A 270 17.25 14.64 5.13
CA GLY A 270 17.61 14.92 3.74
C GLY A 270 17.18 13.86 2.75
N ASP A 271 16.83 12.66 3.20
CA ASP A 271 16.49 11.56 2.33
C ASP A 271 15.07 11.68 1.74
N PRO A 272 14.78 11.10 0.57
CA PRO A 272 13.42 10.98 0.08
C PRO A 272 12.55 10.16 1.03
N PHE A 273 11.24 10.43 1.00
CA PHE A 273 10.27 9.72 1.83
C PHE A 273 9.16 9.12 0.95
N ILE A 274 8.94 7.82 1.04
CA ILE A 274 7.98 7.09 0.22
C ILE A 274 6.75 6.76 1.06
N ILE A 275 5.59 7.18 0.61
CA ILE A 275 4.30 6.90 1.24
C ILE A 275 3.53 5.92 0.35
N HIS A 276 3.31 4.72 0.83
CA HIS A 276 2.51 3.70 0.14
C HIS A 276 1.13 3.58 0.80
N MET A 277 0.10 3.88 0.01
CA MET A 277 -1.29 3.85 0.44
C MET A 277 -2.00 2.64 -0.19
N ARG A 278 -2.48 1.71 0.64
CA ARG A 278 -3.36 0.63 0.22
C ARG A 278 -4.81 1.11 0.33
N MET A 279 -5.43 1.37 -0.81
CA MET A 279 -6.77 1.97 -0.88
C MET A 279 -7.84 0.91 -0.64
N MET A 280 -8.40 0.87 0.56
CA MET A 280 -9.38 -0.12 1.02
C MET A 280 -10.84 0.36 0.83
N SER A 281 -11.09 1.14 -0.20
CA SER A 281 -12.43 1.66 -0.55
C SER A 281 -12.60 1.77 -2.06
N ARG A 282 -13.86 1.68 -2.51
CA ARG A 282 -14.26 1.95 -3.89
C ARG A 282 -14.98 3.31 -4.05
N ASN A 283 -15.03 4.09 -3.01
CA ASN A 283 -15.73 5.38 -2.99
C ASN A 283 -14.91 6.46 -3.71
N VAL A 284 -15.28 6.82 -4.95
CA VAL A 284 -14.60 7.82 -5.80
C VAL A 284 -14.47 9.18 -5.11
N THR A 285 -15.50 9.63 -4.39
CA THR A 285 -15.47 10.90 -3.67
C THR A 285 -14.37 10.95 -2.62
N MET A 286 -14.10 9.83 -1.94
CA MET A 286 -13.00 9.74 -0.98
C MET A 286 -11.64 9.96 -1.66
N TYR A 287 -11.43 9.43 -2.87
CA TYR A 287 -10.18 9.63 -3.61
C TYR A 287 -9.98 11.10 -4.02
N ASP A 288 -11.03 11.78 -4.45
CA ASP A 288 -10.96 13.21 -4.78
C ASP A 288 -10.72 14.08 -3.53
N ASN A 289 -11.32 13.71 -2.39
CA ASN A 289 -11.05 14.34 -1.10
C ASN A 289 -9.59 14.10 -0.65
N LEU A 290 -9.07 12.89 -0.84
CA LEU A 290 -7.66 12.59 -0.56
C LEU A 290 -6.72 13.44 -1.42
N ALA A 291 -6.99 13.56 -2.71
CA ALA A 291 -6.20 14.41 -3.61
C ALA A 291 -6.22 15.88 -3.16
N LYS A 292 -7.37 16.38 -2.72
CA LYS A 292 -7.52 17.72 -2.17
C LYS A 292 -6.72 17.92 -0.88
N ILE A 293 -6.81 16.97 0.06
CA ILE A 293 -6.04 16.99 1.32
C ILE A 293 -4.55 17.07 1.03
N ILE A 294 -4.02 16.20 0.14
CA ILE A 294 -2.60 16.17 -0.21
C ILE A 294 -2.17 17.49 -0.84
N SER A 295 -2.93 18.00 -1.83
CA SER A 295 -2.58 19.23 -2.57
C SER A 295 -2.67 20.48 -1.72
N GLN A 296 -3.55 20.51 -0.72
CA GLN A 296 -3.78 21.67 0.16
C GLN A 296 -2.97 21.61 1.46
N SER A 297 -2.32 20.50 1.78
CA SER A 297 -1.44 20.38 2.95
C SER A 297 -0.25 21.33 2.82
N LYS A 298 -0.14 22.31 3.71
CA LYS A 298 0.96 23.28 3.72
C LYS A 298 2.33 22.63 3.95
N THR A 299 2.34 21.51 4.64
CA THR A 299 3.56 20.82 5.06
C THR A 299 4.03 19.80 4.03
N VAL A 300 3.11 19.04 3.42
CA VAL A 300 3.40 17.98 2.45
C VAL A 300 3.55 18.53 1.04
N ALA A 301 2.64 19.41 0.59
CA ALA A 301 2.57 19.86 -0.81
C ALA A 301 3.88 20.46 -1.35
N ARG A 302 4.62 21.19 -0.52
CA ARG A 302 5.92 21.79 -0.87
C ARG A 302 7.02 20.76 -1.18
N ASN A 303 6.88 19.56 -0.61
CA ASN A 303 7.86 18.49 -0.72
C ASN A 303 7.45 17.41 -1.73
N LEU A 304 6.25 17.50 -2.33
CA LEU A 304 5.85 16.58 -3.40
C LEU A 304 6.77 16.69 -4.60
N LEU A 305 6.87 15.61 -5.35
CA LEU A 305 7.42 15.66 -6.69
C LEU A 305 6.51 16.53 -7.58
N GLY A 306 7.10 17.34 -8.45
CA GLY A 306 6.33 18.21 -9.35
C GLY A 306 5.46 17.42 -10.34
N PRO A 307 4.56 18.11 -11.11
CA PRO A 307 3.60 17.48 -12.02
C PRO A 307 4.23 16.54 -13.08
N LYS A 308 5.50 16.77 -13.41
CA LYS A 308 6.30 15.88 -14.28
C LYS A 308 6.28 14.43 -13.81
N TYR A 309 6.28 14.20 -12.49
CA TYR A 309 6.35 12.89 -11.87
C TYR A 309 4.98 12.32 -11.45
N GLY A 310 3.88 12.99 -11.77
CA GLY A 310 2.52 12.50 -11.53
C GLY A 310 2.05 11.46 -12.54
N ARG A 311 0.81 11.00 -12.39
CA ARG A 311 0.14 10.02 -13.27
C ARG A 311 0.94 8.74 -13.44
N GLU A 312 1.41 8.19 -12.29
CA GLU A 312 2.36 7.09 -12.23
C GLU A 312 3.54 7.32 -13.20
N TYR A 313 4.14 8.48 -13.03
CA TYR A 313 5.28 8.98 -13.80
C TYR A 313 5.07 8.86 -15.31
N GLN A 314 3.82 9.06 -15.78
CA GLN A 314 3.49 9.07 -17.21
C GLN A 314 4.02 7.84 -17.96
N THR A 315 3.82 6.66 -17.37
CA THR A 315 4.25 5.35 -17.89
C THR A 315 5.76 5.11 -17.95
N LYS A 316 6.55 5.90 -17.21
CA LYS A 316 8.00 5.68 -17.04
C LYS A 316 8.28 5.03 -15.69
N ASP A 317 9.45 4.43 -15.58
CA ASP A 317 9.93 3.80 -14.36
C ASP A 317 10.64 4.83 -13.46
N LEU A 318 10.00 5.21 -12.35
CA LEU A 318 10.61 6.08 -11.34
C LEU A 318 11.83 5.42 -10.67
N GLY A 319 11.85 4.09 -10.57
CA GLY A 319 12.98 3.33 -10.05
C GLY A 319 14.26 3.50 -10.88
N ASN A 320 14.14 3.96 -12.13
CA ASN A 320 15.26 4.21 -13.03
C ASN A 320 15.87 5.63 -12.90
N GLU A 321 15.27 6.50 -12.09
CA GLU A 321 15.83 7.82 -11.78
C GLU A 321 16.86 7.75 -10.65
N ASN A 322 17.76 8.73 -10.58
CA ASN A 322 18.80 8.73 -9.54
C ASN A 322 18.18 9.03 -8.16
N LEU A 323 18.66 8.33 -7.14
CA LEU A 323 18.17 8.53 -5.76
C LEU A 323 18.30 9.99 -5.31
N LEU A 324 19.39 10.64 -5.65
CA LEU A 324 19.69 12.03 -5.24
C LEU A 324 18.70 13.06 -5.84
N ASP A 325 18.05 12.76 -6.95
CA ASP A 325 17.05 13.65 -7.57
C ASP A 325 15.78 13.79 -6.68
N PHE A 326 15.61 12.90 -5.73
CA PHE A 326 14.48 12.87 -4.81
C PHE A 326 14.80 13.39 -3.40
N LYS A 327 15.98 13.93 -3.15
CA LYS A 327 16.35 14.46 -1.81
C LYS A 327 15.33 15.47 -1.30
N GLY A 328 14.86 15.28 -0.06
CA GLY A 328 13.85 16.15 0.57
C GLY A 328 12.50 16.12 -0.11
N LYS A 329 12.20 15.08 -0.91
CA LYS A 329 10.92 14.91 -1.61
C LYS A 329 10.11 13.74 -1.08
N ILE A 330 8.79 13.88 -1.20
CA ILE A 330 7.83 12.83 -0.92
C ILE A 330 7.44 12.15 -2.24
N ILE A 331 7.59 10.84 -2.29
CA ILE A 331 7.13 9.97 -3.36
C ILE A 331 5.80 9.35 -2.92
N LEU A 332 4.73 9.67 -3.64
CA LEU A 332 3.41 9.10 -3.38
C LEU A 332 3.22 7.83 -4.20
N MET A 333 2.93 6.74 -3.50
CA MET A 333 2.69 5.42 -4.08
C MET A 333 1.33 4.87 -3.63
N VAL A 334 0.62 4.20 -4.52
CA VAL A 334 -0.62 3.48 -4.21
C VAL A 334 -0.51 2.00 -4.57
N ASP A 335 -1.35 1.17 -3.97
CA ASP A 335 -1.52 -0.21 -4.40
C ASP A 335 -2.35 -0.27 -5.69
N GLY A 336 -1.73 -0.66 -6.79
CA GLY A 336 -2.35 -0.77 -8.11
C GLY A 336 -3.38 -1.90 -8.24
N THR A 337 -3.53 -2.76 -7.23
CA THR A 337 -4.59 -3.79 -7.20
C THR A 337 -5.98 -3.16 -7.27
N ASN A 338 -6.18 -1.97 -6.68
CA ASN A 338 -7.40 -1.18 -6.81
C ASN A 338 -7.15 -0.01 -7.75
N ALA A 339 -7.48 -0.18 -9.04
CA ALA A 339 -7.19 0.80 -10.09
C ALA A 339 -8.14 2.02 -10.13
N ILE A 340 -9.10 2.14 -9.21
CA ILE A 340 -10.10 3.23 -9.20
C ILE A 340 -9.43 4.61 -9.16
N TYR A 341 -8.32 4.76 -8.43
CA TYR A 341 -7.59 6.03 -8.33
C TYR A 341 -7.21 6.63 -9.70
N ARG A 342 -7.03 5.82 -10.75
CA ARG A 342 -6.68 6.28 -12.10
C ARG A 342 -7.76 7.14 -12.77
N ASN A 343 -9.01 7.00 -12.32
CA ASN A 343 -10.16 7.76 -12.80
C ASN A 343 -10.54 8.92 -11.86
N THR A 344 -9.65 9.31 -10.96
CA THR A 344 -9.88 10.37 -9.96
C THR A 344 -8.77 11.40 -9.99
N LYS A 345 -8.97 12.54 -9.32
CA LYS A 345 -7.94 13.59 -9.19
C LYS A 345 -6.67 13.09 -8.48
N LEU A 346 -6.76 12.02 -7.70
CA LEU A 346 -5.62 11.45 -7.02
C LEU A 346 -4.54 10.98 -8.03
N PHE A 347 -4.93 10.50 -9.20
CA PHE A 347 -3.99 10.00 -10.22
C PHE A 347 -2.93 11.04 -10.62
N GLU A 348 -3.29 12.33 -10.63
CA GLU A 348 -2.35 13.42 -10.98
C GLU A 348 -1.17 13.53 -10.01
N LEU A 349 -1.35 13.08 -8.77
CA LEU A 349 -0.36 13.17 -7.69
C LEU A 349 0.48 11.91 -7.53
N ILE A 350 0.00 10.76 -8.03
CA ILE A 350 0.66 9.47 -7.81
C ILE A 350 1.86 9.31 -8.73
N ASN A 351 3.00 9.01 -8.11
CA ASN A 351 4.30 8.87 -8.77
C ASN A 351 4.58 7.43 -9.19
N MET A 352 4.15 6.45 -8.38
CA MET A 352 4.33 5.01 -8.59
C MET A 352 3.10 4.24 -8.14
N SER A 353 2.94 3.03 -8.66
CA SER A 353 1.98 2.06 -8.11
C SER A 353 2.65 0.71 -7.88
N SER A 354 2.37 0.09 -6.75
CA SER A 354 2.73 -1.30 -6.52
C SER A 354 1.79 -2.23 -7.30
N ASN A 355 2.21 -3.46 -7.54
CA ASN A 355 1.51 -4.40 -8.41
C ASN A 355 1.30 -3.84 -9.83
N SER A 356 2.34 -3.21 -10.37
CA SER A 356 2.40 -2.60 -11.70
C SER A 356 3.57 -3.19 -12.51
N LEU A 357 3.74 -2.70 -13.74
CA LEU A 357 4.83 -3.13 -14.63
C LEU A 357 6.22 -2.85 -14.03
N PHE A 358 6.39 -1.71 -13.37
CA PHE A 358 7.69 -1.23 -12.86
C PHE A 358 7.93 -1.55 -11.38
N LEU A 359 6.88 -1.95 -10.65
CA LEU A 359 6.98 -2.32 -9.25
C LEU A 359 6.05 -3.49 -8.94
N SER A 360 6.63 -4.68 -8.85
CA SER A 360 5.91 -5.88 -8.44
C SER A 360 5.67 -5.89 -6.93
N LYS A 361 4.55 -6.47 -6.49
CA LYS A 361 4.22 -6.62 -5.08
C LYS A 361 4.02 -8.10 -4.75
N TYR A 362 4.72 -8.55 -3.70
CA TYR A 362 4.61 -9.90 -3.17
C TYR A 362 4.35 -9.87 -1.67
N THR A 363 3.87 -10.99 -1.13
CA THR A 363 3.95 -11.27 0.31
C THR A 363 5.23 -12.04 0.61
N TYR A 364 5.63 -12.13 1.89
CA TYR A 364 6.79 -12.95 2.29
C TYR A 364 6.61 -14.43 1.90
N PHE A 365 5.39 -14.95 2.07
CA PHE A 365 5.06 -16.30 1.63
C PHE A 365 5.23 -16.45 0.10
N GLY A 366 4.77 -15.46 -0.67
CA GLY A 366 4.93 -15.43 -2.12
C GLY A 366 6.39 -15.48 -2.56
N VAL A 367 7.25 -14.65 -1.95
CA VAL A 367 8.70 -14.63 -2.25
C VAL A 367 9.37 -15.95 -1.88
N LYS A 368 8.99 -16.55 -0.76
CA LYS A 368 9.54 -17.84 -0.31
C LYS A 368 9.22 -18.99 -1.28
N ASN A 369 8.11 -18.90 -2.01
CA ASN A 369 7.61 -19.92 -2.92
C ASN A 369 7.74 -19.52 -4.40
N ILE A 370 8.68 -18.64 -4.75
CA ILE A 370 8.95 -18.28 -6.15
C ILE A 370 9.40 -19.52 -6.93
N ALA A 371 8.71 -19.78 -8.03
CA ALA A 371 8.98 -20.95 -8.87
C ALA A 371 10.30 -20.82 -9.66
N ASP A 372 10.61 -19.62 -10.16
CA ASP A 372 11.85 -19.31 -10.89
C ASP A 372 12.60 -18.16 -10.19
N PRO A 373 13.49 -18.50 -9.25
CA PRO A 373 14.29 -17.52 -8.52
C PRO A 373 15.23 -16.70 -9.41
N GLN A 374 15.74 -17.26 -10.50
CA GLN A 374 16.68 -16.55 -11.36
C GLN A 374 15.98 -15.46 -12.18
N THR A 375 14.87 -15.77 -12.83
CA THR A 375 14.04 -14.79 -13.53
C THR A 375 13.55 -13.72 -12.58
N PHE A 376 13.17 -14.07 -11.34
CA PHE A 376 12.77 -13.11 -10.32
C PHE A 376 13.92 -12.17 -9.93
N LYS A 377 15.14 -12.70 -9.70
CA LYS A 377 16.34 -11.93 -9.44
C LYS A 377 16.66 -10.96 -10.58
N ASP A 378 16.60 -11.43 -11.83
CA ASP A 378 16.88 -10.61 -13.00
C ASP A 378 15.82 -9.53 -13.25
N SER A 379 14.57 -9.80 -12.91
CA SER A 379 13.50 -8.80 -12.89
C SER A 379 13.77 -7.71 -11.86
N ASN A 380 14.21 -8.07 -10.65
CA ASN A 380 14.48 -7.13 -9.55
C ASN A 380 15.73 -6.26 -9.77
N LYS A 381 16.60 -6.61 -10.73
CA LYS A 381 17.68 -5.74 -11.20
C LYS A 381 17.13 -4.58 -12.05
N LYS A 382 16.08 -4.83 -12.83
CA LYS A 382 15.52 -3.88 -13.80
C LYS A 382 14.35 -3.07 -13.25
N ASN A 383 13.52 -3.71 -12.43
CA ASN A 383 12.30 -3.16 -11.85
C ASN A 383 12.38 -3.16 -10.32
N MET A 384 11.49 -2.42 -9.68
CA MET A 384 11.38 -2.46 -8.23
C MET A 384 10.48 -3.61 -7.76
N CYS A 385 10.69 -4.05 -6.53
CA CYS A 385 9.91 -5.08 -5.86
C CYS A 385 9.60 -4.65 -4.43
N LEU A 386 8.33 -4.70 -4.07
CA LEU A 386 7.80 -4.50 -2.71
C LEU A 386 7.39 -5.85 -2.14
N VAL A 387 7.91 -6.18 -0.97
CA VAL A 387 7.49 -7.35 -0.19
C VAL A 387 6.86 -6.86 1.10
N ILE A 388 5.62 -7.30 1.35
CA ILE A 388 4.85 -6.97 2.55
C ILE A 388 4.55 -8.22 3.36
N PRO A 389 4.32 -8.11 4.67
CA PRO A 389 3.83 -9.22 5.49
C PRO A 389 2.53 -9.82 4.94
N ASP A 390 2.38 -11.11 5.14
CA ASP A 390 1.14 -11.80 4.82
C ASP A 390 0.00 -11.28 5.70
N LYS A 391 -1.21 -11.20 5.14
CA LYS A 391 -2.38 -10.74 5.91
C LYS A 391 -2.68 -11.66 7.08
N GLY A 392 -3.05 -11.07 8.20
CA GLY A 392 -3.40 -11.77 9.43
C GLY A 392 -3.80 -10.81 10.53
N GLY A 393 -4.33 -11.31 11.64
CA GLY A 393 -4.77 -10.48 12.75
C GLY A 393 -3.64 -9.94 13.62
N ARG A 394 -2.45 -10.58 13.55
CA ARG A 394 -1.24 -10.19 14.30
C ARG A 394 -0.10 -9.87 13.36
N PRO A 395 0.74 -8.89 13.71
CA PRO A 395 1.96 -8.62 12.97
C PRO A 395 2.95 -9.78 13.15
N ILE A 396 3.62 -10.17 12.05
CA ILE A 396 4.66 -11.19 12.04
C ILE A 396 5.77 -10.72 11.12
N ASN A 397 7.02 -10.86 11.55
CA ASN A 397 8.18 -10.64 10.72
C ASN A 397 8.78 -11.97 10.26
N ASP A 398 8.80 -12.21 8.94
CA ASP A 398 9.49 -13.37 8.35
C ASP A 398 10.98 -13.14 8.13
N GLY A 399 11.42 -11.89 8.27
CA GLY A 399 12.80 -11.45 8.08
C GLY A 399 13.11 -11.01 6.65
N HIS A 400 14.04 -10.08 6.55
CA HIS A 400 14.40 -9.41 5.27
C HIS A 400 15.34 -10.22 4.37
N ASN A 401 16.03 -11.22 4.92
CA ASN A 401 17.08 -11.94 4.19
C ASN A 401 16.56 -12.62 2.90
N GLY A 402 15.39 -13.27 2.96
CA GLY A 402 14.79 -13.87 1.78
C GLY A 402 14.58 -12.87 0.64
N PRO A 403 13.78 -11.80 0.83
CA PRO A 403 13.60 -10.75 -0.16
C PRO A 403 14.90 -10.13 -0.67
N TYR A 404 15.85 -9.84 0.21
CA TYR A 404 17.11 -9.18 -0.16
C TYR A 404 18.06 -10.09 -0.94
N THR A 405 18.02 -11.41 -0.71
CA THR A 405 18.76 -12.38 -1.53
C THR A 405 18.33 -12.34 -3.00
N TRP A 406 17.09 -12.02 -3.27
CA TRP A 406 16.54 -11.88 -4.62
C TRP A 406 16.56 -10.43 -5.15
N GLY A 407 17.17 -9.49 -4.41
CA GLY A 407 17.32 -8.11 -4.83
C GLY A 407 16.04 -7.27 -4.73
N CYS A 408 15.03 -7.67 -3.94
CA CYS A 408 13.87 -6.84 -3.68
C CYS A 408 14.28 -5.58 -2.93
N GLN A 409 13.84 -4.41 -3.37
CA GLN A 409 14.24 -3.12 -2.80
C GLN A 409 13.56 -2.82 -1.48
N ILE A 410 12.29 -3.20 -1.36
CA ILE A 410 11.43 -2.85 -0.24
C ILE A 410 10.96 -4.14 0.43
N ALA A 411 11.52 -4.46 1.59
CA ALA A 411 11.06 -5.52 2.48
C ALA A 411 10.44 -4.83 3.71
N ALA A 412 9.13 -4.59 3.66
CA ALA A 412 8.45 -3.85 4.70
C ALA A 412 8.27 -4.72 5.95
N MET A 413 8.76 -4.20 7.10
CA MET A 413 8.75 -4.90 8.38
C MET A 413 7.67 -4.32 9.31
N CYS A 414 7.16 -5.17 10.19
CA CYS A 414 6.29 -4.78 11.28
C CYS A 414 7.15 -4.22 12.43
N PHE A 415 6.88 -2.98 12.83
CA PHE A 415 7.55 -2.29 13.95
C PHE A 415 6.71 -2.27 15.23
N GLN A 416 5.56 -2.95 15.22
CA GLN A 416 4.63 -3.04 16.34
C GLN A 416 5.29 -3.68 17.57
N GLU A 417 4.80 -3.37 18.77
CA GLU A 417 5.40 -3.85 20.02
C GLU A 417 5.44 -5.38 20.14
N GLU A 418 4.42 -6.06 19.62
CA GLU A 418 4.32 -7.54 19.67
C GLU A 418 5.42 -8.26 18.86
N VAL A 419 6.12 -7.58 17.97
CA VAL A 419 7.11 -8.19 17.05
C VAL A 419 8.49 -7.57 17.15
N ARG A 420 8.86 -7.04 18.31
CA ARG A 420 10.25 -6.66 18.61
C ARG A 420 11.10 -7.91 18.81
N ASP A 421 11.35 -8.62 17.73
CA ASP A 421 12.04 -9.88 17.67
C ASP A 421 13.45 -9.75 17.07
N GLU A 422 14.20 -10.86 17.07
CA GLU A 422 15.54 -10.92 16.50
C GLU A 422 15.57 -10.60 14.99
N LYS A 423 14.48 -10.88 14.25
CA LYS A 423 14.39 -10.60 12.82
C LYS A 423 14.27 -9.11 12.53
N LEU A 424 13.47 -8.38 13.33
CA LEU A 424 13.39 -6.94 13.26
C LEU A 424 14.73 -6.31 13.67
N LYS A 425 15.34 -6.81 14.75
CA LYS A 425 16.66 -6.35 15.18
C LYS A 425 17.71 -6.53 14.07
N ALA A 426 17.81 -7.70 13.47
CA ALA A 426 18.74 -7.96 12.36
C ALA A 426 18.47 -7.06 11.15
N TYR A 427 17.20 -6.71 10.90
CA TYR A 427 16.82 -5.75 9.87
C TYR A 427 17.34 -4.34 10.18
N GLU A 428 17.13 -3.87 11.40
CA GLU A 428 17.60 -2.56 11.82
C GLU A 428 19.13 -2.49 11.84
N ASP A 429 19.81 -3.51 12.36
CA ASP A 429 21.27 -3.63 12.41
C ASP A 429 21.89 -3.53 11.00
N LYS A 430 21.22 -4.06 9.97
CA LYS A 430 21.66 -3.95 8.57
C LYS A 430 21.76 -2.49 8.10
N PHE A 431 20.78 -1.66 8.42
CA PHE A 431 20.80 -0.24 8.04
C PHE A 431 21.72 0.58 8.94
N ALA A 432 21.73 0.30 10.24
CA ALA A 432 22.57 0.95 11.21
C ALA A 432 24.07 0.70 10.94
N SER A 433 24.45 -0.49 10.48
CA SER A 433 25.85 -0.84 10.15
C SER A 433 26.40 -0.05 8.96
N VAL A 434 25.53 0.38 8.03
CA VAL A 434 25.90 1.23 6.88
C VAL A 434 25.71 2.70 7.20
N GLY A 435 24.82 3.04 8.13
CA GLY A 435 24.50 4.40 8.56
C GLY A 435 23.49 5.13 7.68
N TYR A 436 22.82 4.44 6.73
CA TYR A 436 21.83 5.01 5.81
C TYR A 436 20.56 4.19 5.76
N ALA A 437 19.42 4.83 5.48
CA ALA A 437 18.14 4.18 5.21
C ALA A 437 18.03 3.63 3.79
N PHE A 438 18.95 4.02 2.91
CA PHE A 438 19.09 3.51 1.55
C PHE A 438 20.45 2.81 1.45
N VAL A 439 20.44 1.49 1.45
CA VAL A 439 21.67 0.66 1.39
C VAL A 439 21.84 0.13 -0.01
N LEU A 440 22.95 0.43 -0.65
CA LEU A 440 23.26 0.00 -2.01
C LEU A 440 23.28 -1.53 -2.09
N LYS A 441 22.56 -2.09 -3.06
CA LYS A 441 22.57 -3.54 -3.33
C LYS A 441 23.94 -4.02 -3.80
N PRO A 442 24.31 -5.27 -3.53
CA PRO A 442 25.47 -5.90 -4.15
C PRO A 442 25.43 -5.77 -5.68
N GLU A 443 26.59 -5.77 -6.32
CA GLU A 443 26.72 -5.52 -7.76
C GLU A 443 25.97 -6.55 -8.60
N ASP A 444 26.00 -7.82 -8.20
CA ASP A 444 25.30 -8.92 -8.86
C ASP A 444 23.76 -8.82 -8.79
N LEU A 445 23.23 -7.92 -7.92
CA LEU A 445 21.81 -7.62 -7.76
C LEU A 445 21.41 -6.27 -8.37
N ARG A 446 22.33 -5.58 -9.05
CA ARG A 446 22.10 -4.33 -9.77
C ARG A 446 22.09 -4.56 -11.28
N TYR A 447 21.41 -3.67 -12.00
CA TYR A 447 21.47 -3.68 -13.45
C TYR A 447 22.76 -3.00 -13.93
N VAL A 448 23.66 -3.77 -14.50
CA VAL A 448 24.85 -3.26 -15.16
C VAL A 448 24.58 -3.22 -16.66
N PRO A 449 24.57 -2.03 -17.30
CA PRO A 449 24.40 -1.93 -18.74
C PRO A 449 25.54 -2.66 -19.46
N ILE A 450 25.21 -3.56 -20.39
CA ILE A 450 26.22 -4.16 -21.27
C ILE A 450 26.61 -3.10 -22.29
N MET A 451 27.85 -2.65 -22.22
CA MET A 451 28.44 -1.81 -23.26
C MET A 451 28.69 -2.68 -24.49
N ILE A 452 27.78 -2.61 -25.44
CA ILE A 452 28.01 -3.21 -26.76
C ILE A 452 29.02 -2.32 -27.47
N ALA A 453 30.22 -2.88 -27.75
CA ALA A 453 31.19 -2.16 -28.56
C ALA A 453 30.55 -1.78 -29.91
N PRO A 454 30.80 -0.57 -30.41
CA PRO A 454 30.30 -0.20 -31.72
C PRO A 454 30.75 -1.25 -32.74
N PRO A 455 29.89 -1.61 -33.72
CA PRO A 455 30.28 -2.57 -34.72
C PRO A 455 31.59 -2.10 -35.40
N THR A 456 32.52 -3.03 -35.62
CA THR A 456 33.73 -2.73 -36.37
C THR A 456 33.34 -2.06 -37.68
N PRO A 457 34.01 -0.97 -38.07
CA PRO A 457 33.74 -0.35 -39.36
C PRO A 457 33.79 -1.39 -40.45
N PRO A 458 32.88 -1.41 -41.43
CA PRO A 458 32.91 -2.36 -42.52
C PRO A 458 34.30 -2.32 -43.19
N ASP A 459 34.84 -3.49 -43.50
CA ASP A 459 36.12 -3.60 -44.23
C ASP A 459 36.04 -2.67 -45.44
N PRO A 460 37.01 -1.74 -45.67
CA PRO A 460 37.04 -0.90 -46.85
C PRO A 460 36.94 -1.69 -48.14
N LYS A 461 37.32 -2.99 -48.15
CA LYS A 461 37.17 -3.89 -49.28
C LYS A 461 35.73 -4.44 -49.44
N ALA A 462 34.89 -4.32 -48.41
CA ALA A 462 33.46 -4.64 -48.46
C ALA A 462 32.57 -3.45 -48.68
N SER A 463 33.13 -2.31 -49.17
CA SER A 463 32.39 -1.12 -49.57
C SER A 463 31.23 -1.46 -50.48
N MET A 464 30.05 -0.93 -50.20
CA MET A 464 28.86 -1.06 -51.05
C MET A 464 28.93 -0.15 -52.29
N GLU A 465 30.03 0.54 -52.50
CA GLU A 465 30.26 1.26 -53.75
C GLU A 465 30.31 0.26 -54.94
N ALA A 466 29.61 0.63 -56.00
CA ALA A 466 29.56 -0.18 -57.19
C ALA A 466 30.97 -0.53 -57.66
N ARG A 467 31.34 -1.78 -57.61
CA ARG A 467 32.63 -2.23 -58.13
C ARG A 467 32.69 -1.96 -59.66
N PRO A 468 33.86 -1.52 -60.16
CA PRO A 468 33.97 -1.31 -61.58
C PRO A 468 33.64 -2.62 -62.31
N ALA A 469 32.83 -2.53 -63.36
CA ALA A 469 32.39 -3.66 -64.15
C ALA A 469 33.59 -4.41 -64.67
N VAL A 470 33.75 -5.68 -64.31
CA VAL A 470 34.76 -6.56 -64.86
C VAL A 470 34.21 -7.20 -66.12
N ALA A 471 34.82 -6.93 -67.25
CA ALA A 471 34.46 -7.56 -68.50
C ALA A 471 35.09 -8.97 -68.53
N ALA A 472 34.28 -10.00 -68.37
CA ALA A 472 34.64 -11.39 -68.58
C ALA A 472 33.84 -11.90 -69.79
N GLY A 473 34.51 -12.22 -70.88
CA GLY A 473 33.91 -12.88 -72.06
C GLY A 473 32.81 -12.08 -72.76
N GLY A 474 32.92 -10.69 -72.82
CA GLY A 474 32.02 -9.87 -73.58
C GLY A 474 30.69 -9.50 -72.85
N VAL A 475 30.47 -9.95 -71.60
CA VAL A 475 29.30 -9.62 -70.79
C VAL A 475 29.73 -8.66 -69.69
N LYS A 476 29.18 -7.41 -69.69
CA LYS A 476 29.33 -6.50 -68.55
C LYS A 476 28.42 -6.95 -67.42
N ILE A 477 28.98 -7.47 -66.33
CA ILE A 477 28.24 -7.72 -65.08
C ILE A 477 28.55 -6.60 -64.13
N THR A 478 27.50 -5.78 -63.77
CA THR A 478 27.55 -4.84 -62.64
C THR A 478 27.04 -5.58 -61.42
N LEU A 479 27.89 -5.79 -60.44
CA LEU A 479 27.54 -6.40 -59.16
C LEU A 479 27.20 -5.27 -58.17
#